data_7f9374e023f09f7f43cb637482546e25
#
_entry.id   7f9374e023f09f7f43cb637482546e25
#
_cell.length_a   1.000
_cell.length_b   1.000
_cell.length_c   1.000
_cell.angle_alpha   90.00
_cell.angle_beta   90.00
_cell.angle_gamma   90.00
#
_symmetry.space_group_name_H-M   'P 1'
#
loop_
_entity.id
_entity.type
_entity.pdbx_description
1 polymer ?
#
loop_
_entity_poly.entity_id
_entity_poly.type
_entity_poly.pdbx_seq_one_letter_code
_entity_poly.pdbx_strand_id
1 'polypeptide(L)'
;QWHPAFCSALRLELLEDAENLEFTDEFQLTEKPLQIDCTVVKVKRDCKIKNEIGKIFRKHNIFEYKSPKDELNIDTFYKAVAYACLYKVLPNHVDEIPAEEITITLIRDRKPVKLLQKLSSDGYECRKETAGIYYVSGVMFPVQIIASSELDMDLHVQLKALTDNLDEPLMWKYLQEVSVFTEREKNLADVVLQVIVNSNMEKVQKWKGSEQTMC
;
A
#
# COMPACT_ATOMS: atom_id res chain seq x y z
N GLN A 1 2.95 -9.65 11.83
CA GLN A 1 3.67 -9.63 10.52
C GLN A 1 2.87 -8.81 9.51
N TRP A 2 3.05 -7.47 9.55
CA TRP A 2 2.26 -6.54 8.74
C TRP A 2 2.59 -6.59 7.25
N HIS A 3 3.85 -6.86 6.86
CA HIS A 3 4.25 -6.82 5.46
C HIS A 3 3.55 -7.87 4.59
N PRO A 4 3.48 -9.16 4.96
CA PRO A 4 2.70 -10.14 4.20
C PRO A 4 1.21 -9.78 4.11
N ALA A 5 0.63 -9.22 5.18
CA ALA A 5 -0.75 -8.75 5.17
C ALA A 5 -0.94 -7.58 4.21
N PHE A 6 0.00 -6.64 4.17
CA PHE A 6 0.00 -5.56 3.20
C PHE A 6 0.06 -6.08 1.76
N CYS A 7 0.98 -7.01 1.44
CA CYS A 7 1.07 -7.61 0.11
C CYS A 7 -0.23 -8.30 -0.32
N SER A 8 -0.87 -8.99 0.62
CA SER A 8 -2.18 -9.62 0.39
C SER A 8 -3.29 -8.59 0.19
N ALA A 9 -3.35 -7.57 1.03
CA ALA A 9 -4.34 -6.50 0.91
C ALA A 9 -4.18 -5.70 -0.38
N LEU A 10 -2.94 -5.42 -0.80
CA LEU A 10 -2.67 -4.72 -2.06
C LEU A 10 -3.16 -5.53 -3.28
N ARG A 11 -3.02 -6.86 -3.26
CA ARG A 11 -3.56 -7.72 -4.31
C ARG A 11 -5.08 -7.70 -4.36
N LEU A 12 -5.74 -7.70 -3.21
CA LEU A 12 -7.19 -7.59 -3.10
C LEU A 12 -7.67 -6.20 -3.52
N GLU A 13 -6.96 -5.16 -3.13
CA GLU A 13 -7.27 -3.77 -3.50
C GLU A 13 -7.24 -3.54 -5.02
N LEU A 14 -6.29 -4.19 -5.70
CA LEU A 14 -6.10 -4.08 -7.15
C LEU A 14 -6.71 -5.26 -7.92
N LEU A 15 -7.66 -5.98 -7.33
CA LEU A 15 -8.20 -7.22 -7.86
C LEU A 15 -8.83 -7.06 -9.24
N GLU A 16 -9.57 -5.97 -9.48
CA GLU A 16 -10.19 -5.69 -10.77
C GLU A 16 -9.20 -5.52 -11.93
N ASP A 17 -7.96 -5.18 -11.61
CA ASP A 17 -6.88 -4.96 -12.57
C ASP A 17 -5.84 -6.10 -12.56
N ALA A 18 -6.07 -7.19 -11.80
CA ALA A 18 -5.10 -8.25 -11.53
C ALA A 18 -4.50 -8.90 -12.79
N GLU A 19 -5.28 -9.02 -13.86
CA GLU A 19 -4.80 -9.58 -15.13
C GLU A 19 -3.73 -8.70 -15.80
N ASN A 20 -3.75 -7.39 -15.52
CA ASN A 20 -2.85 -6.39 -16.08
C ASN A 20 -1.63 -6.12 -15.20
N LEU A 21 -1.59 -6.71 -14.00
CA LEU A 21 -0.56 -6.47 -12.99
C LEU A 21 0.28 -7.73 -12.73
N GLU A 22 1.52 -7.51 -12.36
CA GLU A 22 2.43 -8.53 -11.85
C GLU A 22 3.03 -8.02 -10.54
N PHE A 23 2.94 -8.85 -9.49
CA PHE A 23 3.39 -8.51 -8.15
C PHE A 23 4.65 -9.31 -7.82
N THR A 24 5.69 -8.62 -7.36
CA THR A 24 6.90 -9.23 -6.81
C THR A 24 7.09 -8.68 -5.40
N ASP A 25 6.91 -9.53 -4.41
CA ASP A 25 7.14 -9.21 -2.99
C ASP A 25 8.62 -9.40 -2.65
N GLU A 26 9.12 -8.64 -1.67
CA GLU A 26 10.50 -8.75 -1.17
C GLU A 26 11.54 -8.73 -2.31
N PHE A 27 11.37 -7.80 -3.24
CA PHE A 27 12.25 -7.68 -4.39
C PHE A 27 13.71 -7.45 -3.95
N GLN A 28 14.61 -8.38 -4.29
CA GLN A 28 16.03 -8.28 -3.93
C GLN A 28 16.77 -7.37 -4.92
N LEU A 29 17.29 -6.24 -4.45
CA LEU A 29 18.05 -5.28 -5.24
C LEU A 29 19.57 -5.53 -5.23
N THR A 30 20.08 -6.40 -4.35
CA THR A 30 21.52 -6.70 -4.25
C THR A 30 21.74 -8.14 -3.79
N GLU A 31 22.92 -8.71 -4.09
CA GLU A 31 23.29 -10.09 -3.71
C GLU A 31 23.47 -10.30 -2.19
N LYS A 32 23.60 -9.28 -1.35
CA LYS A 32 23.54 -9.19 0.14
C LYS A 32 24.06 -7.85 0.66
N PRO A 33 23.60 -7.28 1.79
CA PRO A 33 22.47 -7.57 2.67
C PRO A 33 21.38 -6.48 2.69
N LEU A 34 21.15 -5.75 1.60
CA LEU A 34 20.03 -4.83 1.50
C LEU A 34 18.77 -5.61 1.10
N GLN A 35 18.21 -6.33 2.05
CA GLN A 35 16.81 -6.77 1.92
C GLN A 35 15.94 -5.52 1.89
N ILE A 36 15.23 -5.36 0.80
CA ILE A 36 14.32 -4.26 0.60
C ILE A 36 12.92 -4.82 0.79
N ASP A 37 12.28 -4.40 1.88
CA ASP A 37 10.89 -4.72 2.15
C ASP A 37 9.97 -3.90 1.22
N CYS A 38 10.20 -3.99 -0.10
CA CYS A 38 9.33 -3.32 -1.06
C CYS A 38 8.63 -4.34 -1.96
N THR A 39 7.40 -4.01 -2.36
CA THR A 39 6.66 -4.74 -3.37
C THR A 39 6.79 -3.99 -4.70
N VAL A 40 7.07 -4.71 -5.78
CA VAL A 40 7.07 -4.15 -7.13
C VAL A 40 5.85 -4.66 -7.89
N VAL A 41 5.05 -3.74 -8.39
CA VAL A 41 3.88 -4.03 -9.23
C VAL A 41 4.19 -3.58 -10.64
N LYS A 42 4.21 -4.52 -11.60
CA LYS A 42 4.42 -4.22 -13.02
C LYS A 42 3.09 -4.19 -13.76
N VAL A 43 2.88 -3.14 -14.56
CA VAL A 43 1.78 -3.08 -15.51
C VAL A 43 2.21 -3.83 -16.77
N LYS A 44 1.50 -4.90 -17.10
CA LYS A 44 1.85 -5.83 -18.19
C LYS A 44 1.52 -5.28 -19.60
N ARG A 45 0.52 -4.38 -19.68
CA ARG A 45 -0.01 -3.85 -20.94
C ARG A 45 -0.26 -2.36 -20.79
N ASP A 46 -0.23 -1.63 -21.89
CA ASP A 46 -0.70 -0.26 -21.91
C ASP A 46 -2.23 -0.23 -21.68
N CYS A 47 -2.61 -0.11 -20.42
CA CYS A 47 -4.00 -0.04 -19.98
C CYS A 47 -4.15 0.98 -18.85
N LYS A 48 -5.34 1.55 -18.76
CA LYS A 48 -5.69 2.42 -17.64
C LYS A 48 -6.14 1.54 -16.48
N ILE A 49 -5.44 1.66 -15.34
CA ILE A 49 -5.84 1.00 -14.10
C ILE A 49 -7.10 1.69 -13.55
N LYS A 50 -8.10 0.90 -13.19
CA LYS A 50 -9.41 1.40 -12.73
C LYS A 50 -9.34 1.94 -11.31
N ASN A 51 -8.61 1.25 -10.42
CA ASN A 51 -8.45 1.66 -9.03
C ASN A 51 -7.77 3.02 -8.94
N GLU A 52 -8.25 3.90 -8.04
CA GLU A 52 -7.70 5.25 -7.88
C GLU A 52 -6.22 5.28 -7.50
N ILE A 53 -5.75 4.31 -6.70
CA ILE A 53 -4.35 4.16 -6.34
C ILE A 53 -3.48 3.92 -7.58
N GLY A 54 -4.02 3.24 -8.58
CA GLY A 54 -3.35 2.96 -9.84
C GLY A 54 -3.35 4.10 -10.86
N LYS A 55 -4.00 5.23 -10.61
CA LYS A 55 -4.00 6.37 -11.55
C LYS A 55 -2.61 6.92 -11.85
N ILE A 56 -1.70 6.86 -10.88
CA ILE A 56 -0.31 7.31 -11.04
C ILE A 56 0.58 6.26 -11.68
N PHE A 57 0.17 5.01 -11.75
CA PHE A 57 1.02 3.91 -12.17
C PHE A 57 1.66 4.15 -13.53
N ARG A 58 2.89 3.67 -13.62
CA ARG A 58 3.66 3.49 -14.84
C ARG A 58 3.94 1.99 -14.99
N LYS A 59 4.87 1.63 -15.83
CA LYS A 59 5.20 0.23 -16.09
C LYS A 59 5.73 -0.50 -14.85
N HIS A 60 6.47 0.20 -13.98
CA HIS A 60 7.09 -0.33 -12.77
C HIS A 60 6.71 0.52 -11.56
N ASN A 61 6.04 -0.07 -10.58
CA ASN A 61 5.49 0.66 -9.44
C ASN A 61 6.03 0.07 -8.15
N ILE A 62 6.83 0.84 -7.40
CA ILE A 62 7.53 0.44 -6.18
C ILE A 62 6.71 0.87 -4.99
N PHE A 63 6.39 -0.06 -4.09
CA PHE A 63 5.61 0.17 -2.89
C PHE A 63 6.46 -0.04 -1.64
N GLU A 64 6.50 0.96 -0.77
CA GLU A 64 7.05 0.88 0.59
C GLU A 64 5.91 1.04 1.59
N TYR A 65 5.65 0.01 2.39
CA TYR A 65 4.63 0.00 3.43
C TYR A 65 5.23 0.19 4.81
N LYS A 66 4.61 1.03 5.63
CA LYS A 66 4.92 1.20 7.05
C LYS A 66 3.74 0.74 7.90
N SER A 67 4.02 -0.16 8.84
CA SER A 67 3.01 -0.64 9.78
C SER A 67 2.43 0.52 10.62
N PRO A 68 1.26 0.36 11.26
CA PRO A 68 0.65 1.43 12.06
C PRO A 68 1.57 1.98 13.16
N LYS A 69 2.51 1.16 13.67
CA LYS A 69 3.47 1.55 14.72
C LYS A 69 4.73 2.22 14.18
N ASP A 70 5.03 2.04 12.89
CA ASP A 70 6.23 2.60 12.27
C ASP A 70 5.96 4.01 11.76
N GLU A 71 6.99 4.85 11.77
CA GLU A 71 6.91 6.21 11.26
C GLU A 71 7.28 6.24 9.77
N LEU A 72 6.43 6.89 8.97
CA LEU A 72 6.76 7.27 7.60
C LEU A 72 7.37 8.68 7.65
N ASN A 73 8.69 8.76 7.58
CA ASN A 73 9.47 9.98 7.72
C ASN A 73 10.29 10.29 6.47
N ILE A 74 11.10 11.36 6.53
CA ILE A 74 11.91 11.82 5.40
C ILE A 74 12.98 10.80 4.99
N ASP A 75 13.55 10.06 5.94
CA ASP A 75 14.55 9.04 5.62
C ASP A 75 13.92 7.86 4.88
N THR A 76 12.68 7.49 5.25
CA THR A 76 11.90 6.47 4.50
C THR A 76 11.61 6.94 3.07
N PHE A 77 11.30 8.22 2.88
CA PHE A 77 11.10 8.79 1.55
C PHE A 77 12.36 8.68 0.69
N TYR A 78 13.52 9.12 1.21
CA TYR A 78 14.79 9.01 0.48
C TYR A 78 15.23 7.56 0.28
N LYS A 79 14.97 6.68 1.24
CA LYS A 79 15.20 5.24 1.09
C LYS A 79 14.42 4.68 -0.10
N ALA A 80 13.13 5.02 -0.22
CA ALA A 80 12.30 4.56 -1.35
C ALA A 80 12.79 5.14 -2.70
N VAL A 81 13.24 6.39 -2.74
CA VAL A 81 13.86 6.98 -3.92
C VAL A 81 15.16 6.25 -4.28
N ALA A 82 16.01 5.92 -3.30
CA ALA A 82 17.22 5.13 -3.52
C ALA A 82 16.89 3.74 -4.09
N TYR A 83 15.82 3.10 -3.62
CA TYR A 83 15.36 1.83 -4.14
C TYR A 83 14.91 1.94 -5.60
N ALA A 84 14.19 2.98 -5.97
CA ALA A 84 13.81 3.23 -7.35
C ALA A 84 15.05 3.44 -8.25
N CYS A 85 16.07 4.16 -7.76
CA CYS A 85 17.33 4.32 -8.47
C CYS A 85 18.05 2.98 -8.64
N LEU A 86 18.14 2.16 -7.60
CA LEU A 86 18.74 0.83 -7.67
C LEU A 86 17.97 -0.08 -8.63
N TYR A 87 16.64 -0.08 -8.54
CA TYR A 87 15.78 -0.85 -9.44
C TYR A 87 15.98 -0.48 -10.90
N LYS A 88 16.12 0.82 -11.21
CA LYS A 88 16.38 1.32 -12.56
C LYS A 88 17.67 0.75 -13.17
N VAL A 89 18.72 0.59 -12.35
CA VAL A 89 20.06 0.20 -12.83
C VAL A 89 20.34 -1.31 -12.74
N LEU A 90 19.38 -2.12 -12.26
CA LEU A 90 19.51 -3.57 -12.17
C LEU A 90 19.67 -4.29 -13.52
N PRO A 91 18.94 -3.90 -14.61
CA PRO A 91 19.08 -4.58 -15.89
C PRO A 91 20.51 -4.47 -16.47
N ASN A 92 20.85 -5.40 -17.35
CA ASN A 92 22.19 -5.50 -17.93
C ASN A 92 22.44 -4.47 -19.05
N HIS A 93 21.39 -3.87 -19.58
CA HIS A 93 21.50 -2.87 -20.66
C HIS A 93 21.25 -1.46 -20.12
N VAL A 94 22.01 -0.50 -20.66
CA VAL A 94 21.86 0.91 -20.30
C VAL A 94 20.47 1.39 -20.65
N ASP A 95 19.79 2.01 -19.67
CA ASP A 95 18.46 2.61 -19.78
C ASP A 95 17.35 1.65 -20.25
N GLU A 96 17.49 0.36 -19.94
CA GLU A 96 16.48 -0.67 -20.23
C GLU A 96 15.16 -0.39 -19.49
N ILE A 97 15.24 0.19 -18.28
CA ILE A 97 14.10 0.73 -17.54
C ILE A 97 14.24 2.25 -17.47
N PRO A 98 13.51 3.01 -18.32
CA PRO A 98 13.51 4.47 -18.26
C PRO A 98 12.96 4.99 -16.92
N ALA A 99 13.51 6.09 -16.42
CA ALA A 99 13.07 6.66 -15.13
C ALA A 99 11.59 7.07 -15.14
N GLU A 100 11.09 7.55 -16.27
CA GLU A 100 9.69 7.93 -16.48
C GLU A 100 8.71 6.75 -16.43
N GLU A 101 9.19 5.51 -16.52
CA GLU A 101 8.37 4.29 -16.38
C GLU A 101 8.29 3.79 -14.93
N ILE A 102 8.93 4.46 -13.98
CA ILE A 102 8.95 4.08 -12.55
C ILE A 102 8.09 5.03 -11.74
N THR A 103 7.31 4.51 -10.78
CA THR A 103 6.64 5.29 -9.74
C THR A 103 6.96 4.76 -8.35
N ILE A 104 6.77 5.59 -7.34
CA ILE A 104 6.97 5.25 -5.93
C ILE A 104 5.65 5.48 -5.19
N THR A 105 5.22 4.50 -4.42
CA THR A 105 4.07 4.61 -3.52
C THR A 105 4.51 4.32 -2.09
N LEU A 106 4.32 5.29 -1.20
CA LEU A 106 4.56 5.18 0.23
C LEU A 106 3.22 5.03 0.93
N ILE A 107 3.03 3.98 1.72
CA ILE A 107 1.76 3.70 2.39
C ILE A 107 1.96 3.61 3.90
N ARG A 108 1.07 4.24 4.64
CA ARG A 108 0.95 4.16 6.08
C ARG A 108 -0.52 4.32 6.50
N ASP A 109 -0.88 3.77 7.67
CA ASP A 109 -2.22 3.94 8.24
C ASP A 109 -2.55 5.44 8.43
N ARG A 110 -1.83 6.14 9.29
CA ARG A 110 -2.12 7.54 9.64
C ARG A 110 -1.41 8.51 8.69
N LYS A 111 -2.05 9.66 8.45
CA LYS A 111 -1.45 10.73 7.64
C LYS A 111 -0.07 11.14 8.16
N PRO A 112 0.97 11.09 7.32
CA PRO A 112 2.33 11.46 7.72
C PRO A 112 2.54 12.99 7.64
N VAL A 113 1.88 13.74 8.53
CA VAL A 113 1.87 15.22 8.51
C VAL A 113 3.28 15.81 8.52
N LYS A 114 4.18 15.30 9.38
CA LYS A 114 5.56 15.78 9.47
C LYS A 114 6.34 15.57 8.16
N LEU A 115 6.14 14.42 7.50
CA LEU A 115 6.77 14.15 6.20
C LEU A 115 6.27 15.13 5.15
N LEU A 116 4.95 15.31 5.02
CA LEU A 116 4.35 16.24 4.04
C LEU A 116 4.83 17.68 4.26
N GLN A 117 4.90 18.14 5.52
CA GLN A 117 5.44 19.45 5.86
C GLN A 117 6.93 19.57 5.51
N LYS A 118 7.74 18.54 5.82
CA LYS A 118 9.16 18.53 5.50
C LYS A 118 9.40 18.57 3.99
N LEU A 119 8.69 17.74 3.22
CA LEU A 119 8.78 17.76 1.76
C LEU A 119 8.42 19.13 1.19
N SER A 120 7.33 19.75 1.66
CA SER A 120 6.96 21.11 1.22
C SER A 120 8.02 22.14 1.57
N SER A 121 8.64 22.06 2.77
CA SER A 121 9.73 22.96 3.16
C SER A 121 11.02 22.75 2.34
N ASP A 122 11.23 21.55 1.83
CA ASP A 122 12.37 21.20 0.98
C ASP A 122 12.13 21.55 -0.51
N GLY A 123 10.98 22.16 -0.82
CA GLY A 123 10.66 22.64 -2.16
C GLY A 123 9.89 21.64 -3.04
N TYR A 124 9.49 20.49 -2.49
CA TYR A 124 8.59 19.58 -3.21
C TYR A 124 7.14 20.05 -3.13
N GLU A 125 6.40 19.91 -4.22
CA GLU A 125 4.97 20.18 -4.23
C GLU A 125 4.21 18.94 -3.73
N CYS A 126 3.46 19.10 -2.62
CA CYS A 126 2.60 18.05 -2.05
C CYS A 126 1.13 18.41 -2.28
N ARG A 127 0.44 17.72 -3.19
CA ARG A 127 -0.96 17.97 -3.53
C ARG A 127 -1.85 16.80 -3.09
N LYS A 128 -2.96 17.10 -2.42
CA LYS A 128 -3.99 16.10 -2.16
C LYS A 128 -4.75 15.82 -3.46
N GLU A 129 -4.74 14.56 -3.90
CA GLU A 129 -5.45 14.14 -5.12
C GLU A 129 -6.88 13.72 -4.80
N THR A 130 -7.05 12.78 -3.88
CA THR A 130 -8.35 12.35 -3.34
C THR A 130 -8.25 12.13 -1.82
N ALA A 131 -9.28 11.58 -1.19
CA ALA A 131 -9.23 11.22 0.21
C ALA A 131 -8.10 10.20 0.47
N GLY A 132 -7.15 10.55 1.34
CA GLY A 132 -6.03 9.69 1.72
C GLY A 132 -4.90 9.56 0.69
N ILE A 133 -5.02 10.13 -0.51
CA ILE A 133 -4.01 10.06 -1.59
C ILE A 133 -3.39 11.43 -1.83
N TYR A 134 -2.06 11.51 -1.74
CA TYR A 134 -1.27 12.72 -1.92
C TYR A 134 -0.20 12.47 -2.98
N TYR A 135 -0.07 13.37 -3.96
CA TYR A 135 1.00 13.33 -4.95
C TYR A 135 2.11 14.29 -4.58
N VAL A 136 3.36 13.86 -4.81
CA VAL A 136 4.56 14.67 -4.59
C VAL A 136 5.24 14.88 -5.93
N SER A 137 5.36 16.16 -6.32
CA SER A 137 6.02 16.60 -7.56
C SER A 137 7.37 17.24 -7.24
N GLY A 138 8.27 17.27 -8.24
CA GLY A 138 9.64 17.78 -8.08
C GLY A 138 10.68 16.70 -7.79
N VAL A 139 10.27 15.46 -7.67
CA VAL A 139 11.15 14.27 -7.55
C VAL A 139 11.40 13.71 -8.94
N MET A 140 12.53 13.00 -9.15
CA MET A 140 12.82 12.38 -10.46
C MET A 140 11.83 11.28 -10.85
N PHE A 141 11.15 10.67 -9.90
CA PHE A 141 10.07 9.70 -10.10
C PHE A 141 8.75 10.30 -9.64
N PRO A 142 7.60 10.02 -10.29
CA PRO A 142 6.30 10.31 -9.72
C PRO A 142 6.11 9.57 -8.38
N VAL A 143 5.72 10.31 -7.34
CA VAL A 143 5.54 9.75 -5.98
C VAL A 143 4.12 9.99 -5.52
N GLN A 144 3.50 8.95 -4.94
CA GLN A 144 2.28 9.10 -4.13
C GLN A 144 2.51 8.66 -2.69
N ILE A 145 1.83 9.33 -1.78
CA ILE A 145 1.77 8.98 -0.37
C ILE A 145 0.32 8.65 -0.04
N ILE A 146 0.10 7.49 0.56
CA ILE A 146 -1.24 7.01 0.93
C ILE A 146 -1.34 6.96 2.45
N ALA A 147 -2.33 7.68 2.99
CA ALA A 147 -2.78 7.58 4.37
C ALA A 147 -4.03 6.70 4.41
N SER A 148 -3.88 5.39 4.67
CA SER A 148 -4.97 4.44 4.47
C SER A 148 -6.18 4.69 5.37
N SER A 149 -6.00 5.27 6.56
CA SER A 149 -7.12 5.68 7.42
C SER A 149 -8.01 6.78 6.82
N GLU A 150 -7.47 7.60 5.90
CA GLU A 150 -8.23 8.66 5.22
C GLU A 150 -8.90 8.19 3.91
N LEU A 151 -8.60 6.98 3.42
CA LEU A 151 -9.19 6.44 2.20
C LEU A 151 -10.71 6.27 2.33
N ASP A 152 -11.40 6.36 1.21
CA ASP A 152 -12.82 6.02 1.15
C ASP A 152 -13.02 4.52 1.45
N MET A 153 -13.93 4.21 2.39
CA MET A 153 -14.17 2.83 2.83
C MET A 153 -14.86 1.99 1.75
N ASP A 154 -15.69 2.59 0.92
CA ASP A 154 -16.41 1.87 -0.12
C ASP A 154 -15.52 1.52 -1.32
N LEU A 155 -14.42 2.26 -1.50
CA LEU A 155 -13.50 2.06 -2.61
C LEU A 155 -12.22 1.30 -2.21
N HIS A 156 -11.81 1.36 -0.93
CA HIS A 156 -10.46 0.96 -0.50
C HIS A 156 -10.45 0.19 0.83
N VAL A 157 -11.48 -0.65 1.06
CA VAL A 157 -11.63 -1.37 2.34
C VAL A 157 -10.42 -2.26 2.65
N GLN A 158 -9.78 -2.85 1.64
CA GLN A 158 -8.68 -3.78 1.81
C GLN A 158 -7.43 -3.12 2.44
N LEU A 159 -7.05 -1.94 1.97
CA LEU A 159 -5.95 -1.17 2.54
C LEU A 159 -6.35 -0.44 3.82
N LYS A 160 -7.58 0.07 3.88
CA LYS A 160 -8.10 0.78 5.05
C LYS A 160 -8.18 -0.12 6.29
N ALA A 161 -8.45 -1.41 6.12
CA ALA A 161 -8.50 -2.39 7.20
C ALA A 161 -7.13 -2.69 7.84
N LEU A 162 -6.01 -2.36 7.19
CA LEU A 162 -4.66 -2.53 7.73
C LEU A 162 -4.35 -1.48 8.81
N THR A 163 -5.09 -1.53 9.91
CA THR A 163 -5.01 -0.59 11.03
C THR A 163 -4.93 -1.28 12.38
N ASP A 164 -4.29 -0.65 13.37
CA ASP A 164 -4.34 -1.04 14.78
C ASP A 164 -5.48 -0.34 15.55
N ASN A 165 -6.32 0.41 14.83
CA ASN A 165 -7.47 1.12 15.36
C ASN A 165 -8.76 0.81 14.60
N LEU A 166 -9.01 -0.48 14.36
CA LEU A 166 -10.20 -0.97 13.68
C LEU A 166 -11.47 -0.52 14.39
N ASP A 167 -12.49 -0.09 13.64
CA ASP A 167 -13.85 0.11 14.13
C ASP A 167 -14.81 -0.97 13.60
N GLU A 168 -15.95 -1.07 14.20
CA GLU A 168 -16.95 -2.11 13.89
C GLU A 168 -17.50 -1.96 12.46
N PRO A 169 -17.87 -0.76 11.95
CA PRO A 169 -18.33 -0.61 10.57
C PRO A 169 -17.32 -1.08 9.53
N LEU A 170 -16.03 -0.75 9.72
CA LEU A 170 -14.97 -1.16 8.81
C LEU A 170 -14.75 -2.68 8.83
N MET A 171 -14.85 -3.31 10.01
CA MET A 171 -14.77 -4.76 10.12
C MET A 171 -15.92 -5.46 9.39
N TRP A 172 -17.16 -4.98 9.57
CA TRP A 172 -18.32 -5.53 8.89
C TRP A 172 -18.23 -5.35 7.37
N LYS A 173 -17.81 -4.17 6.90
CA LYS A 173 -17.60 -3.91 5.48
C LYS A 173 -16.56 -4.86 4.88
N TYR A 174 -15.43 -5.05 5.57
CA TYR A 174 -14.39 -5.99 5.16
C TYR A 174 -14.93 -7.42 5.04
N LEU A 175 -15.66 -7.91 6.06
CA LEU A 175 -16.23 -9.26 6.05
C LEU A 175 -17.28 -9.44 4.95
N GLN A 176 -18.09 -8.42 4.66
CA GLN A 176 -19.06 -8.45 3.56
C GLN A 176 -18.35 -8.63 2.22
N GLU A 177 -17.27 -7.91 1.95
CA GLU A 177 -16.53 -8.08 0.70
C GLU A 177 -15.86 -9.45 0.61
N VAL A 178 -15.24 -9.92 1.70
CA VAL A 178 -14.62 -11.25 1.75
C VAL A 178 -15.64 -12.37 1.51
N SER A 179 -16.89 -12.18 1.89
CA SER A 179 -17.94 -13.21 1.75
C SER A 179 -18.22 -13.61 0.29
N VAL A 180 -17.97 -12.72 -0.66
CA VAL A 180 -18.19 -12.94 -2.10
C VAL A 180 -16.92 -13.32 -2.87
N PHE A 181 -15.78 -13.39 -2.19
CA PHE A 181 -14.49 -13.76 -2.79
C PHE A 181 -14.43 -15.23 -3.20
N THR A 182 -13.67 -15.50 -4.25
CA THR A 182 -13.25 -16.86 -4.61
C THR A 182 -12.34 -17.47 -3.54
N GLU A 183 -12.14 -18.78 -3.54
CA GLU A 183 -11.25 -19.44 -2.58
C GLU A 183 -9.82 -18.90 -2.60
N ARG A 184 -9.31 -18.53 -3.77
CA ARG A 184 -7.97 -17.91 -3.89
C ARG A 184 -7.91 -16.55 -3.21
N GLU A 185 -8.93 -15.73 -3.39
CA GLU A 185 -9.04 -14.40 -2.79
C GLU A 185 -9.28 -14.49 -1.29
N LYS A 186 -10.06 -15.46 -0.81
CA LYS A 186 -10.24 -15.75 0.62
C LYS A 186 -8.92 -16.10 1.30
N ASN A 187 -8.04 -16.87 0.66
CA ASN A 187 -6.73 -17.16 1.22
C ASN A 187 -5.88 -15.90 1.42
N LEU A 188 -5.97 -14.91 0.52
CA LEU A 188 -5.33 -13.60 0.71
C LEU A 188 -6.00 -12.82 1.85
N ALA A 189 -7.33 -12.82 1.88
CA ALA A 189 -8.11 -12.14 2.90
C ALA A 189 -7.85 -12.70 4.31
N ASP A 190 -7.64 -14.01 4.44
CA ASP A 190 -7.33 -14.66 5.73
C ASP A 190 -5.99 -14.19 6.30
N VAL A 191 -4.98 -13.97 5.45
CA VAL A 191 -3.69 -13.39 5.89
C VAL A 191 -3.87 -11.99 6.45
N VAL A 192 -4.68 -11.17 5.77
CA VAL A 192 -5.02 -9.81 6.22
C VAL A 192 -5.83 -9.89 7.52
N LEU A 193 -6.90 -10.70 7.54
CA LEU A 193 -7.80 -10.84 8.68
C LEU A 193 -7.06 -11.28 9.96
N GLN A 194 -6.12 -12.22 9.84
CA GLN A 194 -5.32 -12.67 10.97
C GLN A 194 -4.53 -11.52 11.61
N VAL A 195 -3.93 -10.66 10.79
CA VAL A 195 -3.12 -9.54 11.30
C VAL A 195 -3.99 -8.45 11.92
N ILE A 196 -5.10 -8.06 11.25
CA ILE A 196 -5.98 -7.01 11.77
C ILE A 196 -6.71 -7.46 13.05
N VAL A 197 -7.17 -8.71 13.13
CA VAL A 197 -7.80 -9.26 14.34
C VAL A 197 -6.80 -9.30 15.50
N ASN A 198 -5.60 -9.83 15.28
CA ASN A 198 -4.56 -9.89 16.32
C ASN A 198 -4.16 -8.50 16.82
N SER A 199 -4.11 -7.51 15.94
CA SER A 199 -3.74 -6.13 16.30
C SER A 199 -4.86 -5.36 16.99
N ASN A 200 -6.11 -5.85 16.91
CA ASN A 200 -7.30 -5.24 17.49
C ASN A 200 -8.07 -6.19 18.43
N MET A 201 -7.38 -7.16 19.02
CA MET A 201 -7.98 -8.29 19.78
C MET A 201 -8.99 -7.83 20.84
N GLU A 202 -8.64 -6.81 21.64
CA GLU A 202 -9.53 -6.30 22.71
C GLU A 202 -10.86 -5.76 22.17
N LYS A 203 -10.83 -5.07 21.00
CA LYS A 203 -12.03 -4.55 20.37
C LYS A 203 -12.89 -5.67 19.81
N VAL A 204 -12.27 -6.61 19.10
CA VAL A 204 -12.97 -7.77 18.50
C VAL A 204 -13.64 -8.63 19.60
N GLN A 205 -13.00 -8.83 20.74
CA GLN A 205 -13.58 -9.56 21.86
C GLN A 205 -14.80 -8.83 22.45
N LYS A 206 -14.75 -7.49 22.57
CA LYS A 206 -15.90 -6.69 23.05
C LYS A 206 -17.10 -6.81 22.11
N TRP A 207 -16.89 -6.77 20.80
CA TRP A 207 -17.97 -6.92 19.82
C TRP A 207 -18.64 -8.30 19.89
N LYS A 208 -17.86 -9.39 20.00
CA LYS A 208 -18.40 -10.75 20.22
C LYS A 208 -19.20 -10.88 21.51
N GLY A 209 -18.80 -10.19 22.59
CA GLY A 209 -19.50 -10.20 23.87
C GLY A 209 -20.83 -9.45 23.85
N SER A 210 -20.96 -8.39 23.02
CA SER A 210 -22.21 -7.62 22.89
C SER A 210 -23.30 -8.37 22.12
N GLU A 211 -22.96 -9.23 21.17
CA GLU A 211 -23.95 -10.07 20.46
C GLU A 211 -24.56 -11.17 21.37
N GLN A 212 -23.79 -11.69 22.33
CA GLN A 212 -24.30 -12.71 23.26
C GLN A 212 -25.23 -12.14 24.34
N THR A 213 -25.28 -10.81 24.50
CA THR A 213 -26.13 -10.16 25.53
C THR A 213 -27.46 -9.68 24.96
N MET A 214 -27.70 -9.82 23.67
CA MET A 214 -28.95 -9.44 22.96
C MET A 214 -29.80 -10.64 22.53
N CYS A 215 -29.52 -11.87 23.02
CA CYS A 215 -30.36 -13.06 22.82
C CYS A 215 -31.08 -13.42 24.12
#